data_273bcb743bfe54dc98bf7a10bb162cd6
#
_entry.id   273bcb743bfe54dc98bf7a10bb162cd6
#
_cell.length_a   1.000
_cell.length_b   1.000
_cell.length_c   1.000
_cell.angle_alpha   90.00
_cell.angle_beta   90.00
_cell.angle_gamma   90.00
#
_symmetry.space_group_name_H-M   'P 1'
#
loop_
_entity.id
_entity.type
_entity.pdbx_description
1 polymer ?
#
loop_
_entity_poly.entity_id
_entity_poly.type
_entity_poly.pdbx_seq_one_letter_code
_entity_poly.pdbx_strand_id
1 'polypeptide(L)'
;MKKNWMLVPALLCTFGAAQAHQIWLEESSQGGAVVRFGEFGENLREASPGLLDKFGKPAATLVSAKGDTSADGKKQADGFALPFKAQKGESIVAEDARYPLYSWGEGDKQTRSWFYPAARQITDFSAQKPKLTLDLLPTGTPGELQLVYQGKPLPKTKVTLTVQSGWMKQAQTDEQGRVTFEMPWSGTYVAEASHEDRTGGERKDPDGAGKYDIVYYVTTLTYVKPDGIEPVPAGPAASPNK
;
A
#
# COMPACT_ATOMS: atom_id res chain seq x y z
N MET A 1 -31.15 13.64 -53.83
CA MET A 1 -31.18 13.42 -52.34
C MET A 1 -29.80 12.95 -51.93
N LYS A 2 -28.97 13.82 -51.33
CA LYS A 2 -27.64 13.49 -50.84
C LYS A 2 -27.72 13.17 -49.33
N LYS A 3 -27.44 11.92 -48.94
CA LYS A 3 -27.42 11.44 -47.58
C LYS A 3 -26.07 11.76 -46.97
N ASN A 4 -26.00 12.79 -46.11
CA ASN A 4 -24.81 13.10 -45.32
C ASN A 4 -24.75 12.11 -44.14
N TRP A 5 -23.78 11.22 -44.16
CA TRP A 5 -23.41 10.42 -43.01
C TRP A 5 -22.49 11.25 -42.10
N MET A 6 -23.01 11.68 -40.96
CA MET A 6 -22.18 12.24 -39.89
C MET A 6 -21.42 11.08 -39.19
N LEU A 7 -20.12 11.04 -39.42
CA LEU A 7 -19.19 10.27 -38.59
C LEU A 7 -19.06 10.98 -37.23
N VAL A 8 -19.64 10.37 -36.20
CA VAL A 8 -19.37 10.77 -34.80
C VAL A 8 -18.05 10.12 -34.38
N PRO A 9 -17.00 10.88 -34.07
CA PRO A 9 -15.78 10.29 -33.52
C PRO A 9 -16.11 9.78 -32.11
N ALA A 10 -16.04 8.47 -31.91
CA ALA A 10 -16.06 7.86 -30.59
C ALA A 10 -14.76 8.24 -29.89
N LEU A 11 -14.85 9.17 -28.93
CA LEU A 11 -13.77 9.51 -28.02
C LEU A 11 -13.56 8.33 -27.10
N LEU A 12 -12.61 7.46 -27.41
CA LEU A 12 -12.10 6.43 -26.52
C LEU A 12 -11.37 7.15 -25.36
N CYS A 13 -12.10 7.46 -24.29
CA CYS A 13 -11.48 7.77 -23.01
C CYS A 13 -10.78 6.52 -22.51
N THR A 14 -9.49 6.38 -22.79
CA THR A 14 -8.63 5.46 -22.05
C THR A 14 -8.56 6.00 -20.63
N PHE A 15 -9.39 5.47 -19.73
CA PHE A 15 -9.15 5.56 -18.31
C PHE A 15 -7.87 4.76 -18.05
N GLY A 16 -6.73 5.41 -18.17
CA GLY A 16 -5.51 4.94 -17.52
C GLY A 16 -5.86 4.80 -16.04
N ALA A 17 -5.88 3.59 -15.51
CA ALA A 17 -5.88 3.39 -14.08
C ALA A 17 -4.62 4.11 -13.57
N ALA A 18 -4.81 5.29 -12.96
CA ALA A 18 -3.75 5.88 -12.17
C ALA A 18 -3.52 4.90 -11.01
N GLN A 19 -2.61 3.96 -11.20
CA GLN A 19 -2.12 3.16 -10.10
C GLN A 19 -1.36 4.13 -9.19
N ALA A 20 -1.93 4.36 -8.03
CA ALA A 20 -1.29 5.20 -7.04
C ALA A 20 -0.10 4.43 -6.46
N HIS A 21 1.05 5.07 -6.36
CA HIS A 21 2.20 4.55 -5.63
C HIS A 21 1.80 4.13 -4.22
N GLN A 22 2.37 3.01 -3.79
CA GLN A 22 2.13 2.40 -2.48
C GLN A 22 3.47 2.10 -1.81
N ILE A 23 3.48 1.93 -0.50
CA ILE A 23 4.57 1.25 0.17
C ILE A 23 4.20 -0.19 0.46
N TRP A 24 5.18 -1.08 0.46
CA TRP A 24 5.02 -2.46 0.93
C TRP A 24 6.30 -2.92 1.63
N LEU A 25 6.22 -4.04 2.32
CA LEU A 25 7.36 -4.64 3.01
C LEU A 25 7.85 -5.87 2.25
N GLU A 26 9.16 -5.98 2.08
CA GLU A 26 9.83 -7.14 1.50
C GLU A 26 10.87 -7.69 2.49
N GLU A 27 11.18 -8.98 2.39
CA GLU A 27 12.35 -9.53 3.05
C GLU A 27 13.62 -9.09 2.32
N SER A 28 14.61 -8.65 3.10
CA SER A 28 15.93 -8.31 2.57
C SER A 28 16.78 -9.57 2.37
N SER A 29 17.55 -9.61 1.30
CA SER A 29 18.56 -10.67 1.08
C SER A 29 19.65 -10.71 2.17
N GLN A 30 19.82 -9.61 2.91
CA GLN A 30 20.78 -9.49 4.03
C GLN A 30 20.17 -9.83 5.39
N GLY A 31 18.90 -10.27 5.42
CA GLY A 31 18.09 -10.46 6.62
C GLY A 31 17.44 -9.14 7.07
N GLY A 32 16.27 -9.25 7.71
CA GLY A 32 15.42 -8.10 8.05
C GLY A 32 14.42 -7.76 6.96
N ALA A 33 13.68 -6.68 7.14
CA ALA A 33 12.68 -6.20 6.18
C ALA A 33 13.13 -4.91 5.51
N VAL A 34 12.52 -4.59 4.36
CA VAL A 34 12.72 -3.33 3.63
C VAL A 34 11.36 -2.75 3.31
N VAL A 35 11.16 -1.47 3.62
CA VAL A 35 10.02 -0.71 3.10
C VAL A 35 10.35 -0.29 1.68
N ARG A 36 9.55 -0.74 0.72
CA ARG A 36 9.61 -0.33 -0.68
C ARG A 36 8.57 0.74 -0.96
N PHE A 37 8.82 1.55 -1.98
CA PHE A 37 7.88 2.52 -2.54
C PHE A 37 7.80 2.34 -4.04
N GLY A 38 6.61 2.39 -4.63
CA GLY A 38 6.40 2.23 -6.07
C GLY A 38 5.10 1.48 -6.38
N GLU A 39 5.16 0.59 -7.36
CA GLU A 39 4.00 -0.20 -7.83
C GLU A 39 4.41 -1.68 -7.89
N PHE A 40 3.97 -2.47 -6.91
CA PHE A 40 4.39 -3.87 -6.77
C PHE A 40 4.04 -4.70 -8.00
N GLY A 41 2.82 -4.53 -8.55
CA GLY A 41 2.35 -5.29 -9.72
C GLY A 41 3.11 -4.98 -11.01
N GLU A 42 3.68 -3.78 -11.13
CA GLU A 42 4.47 -3.34 -12.29
C GLU A 42 5.98 -3.62 -12.09
N ASN A 43 6.33 -4.29 -11.01
CA ASN A 43 7.73 -4.49 -10.61
C ASN A 43 8.52 -3.17 -10.57
N LEU A 44 7.84 -2.07 -10.19
CA LEU A 44 8.40 -0.74 -10.04
C LEU A 44 8.81 -0.50 -8.60
N ARG A 45 10.07 -0.19 -8.38
CA ARG A 45 10.60 0.32 -7.11
C ARG A 45 11.23 1.66 -7.34
N GLU A 46 10.73 2.67 -6.64
CA GLU A 46 11.29 4.00 -6.68
C GLU A 46 12.67 4.03 -6.01
N ALA A 47 13.51 4.93 -6.48
CA ALA A 47 14.91 5.02 -6.07
C ALA A 47 15.26 6.40 -5.50
N SER A 48 16.45 6.46 -4.89
CA SER A 48 17.14 7.67 -4.48
C SER A 48 18.45 7.77 -5.30
N PRO A 49 18.69 8.88 -6.02
CA PRO A 49 17.87 10.09 -6.08
C PRO A 49 16.59 9.88 -6.91
N GLY A 50 15.46 10.43 -6.44
CA GLY A 50 14.16 10.35 -7.11
C GLY A 50 12.97 10.47 -6.15
N LEU A 51 11.83 9.83 -6.48
CA LEU A 51 10.61 9.95 -5.69
C LEU A 51 10.76 9.37 -4.27
N LEU A 52 11.66 8.41 -4.06
CA LEU A 52 11.97 7.89 -2.73
C LEU A 52 12.49 8.98 -1.77
N ASP A 53 13.03 10.08 -2.30
CA ASP A 53 13.55 11.19 -1.48
C ASP A 53 12.46 12.03 -0.82
N LYS A 54 11.20 11.88 -1.26
CA LYS A 54 10.03 12.54 -0.64
C LYS A 54 9.66 11.94 0.71
N PHE A 55 10.12 10.72 1.00
CA PHE A 55 9.92 10.13 2.32
C PHE A 55 10.91 10.68 3.33
N GLY A 56 10.42 10.86 4.56
CA GLY A 56 11.28 11.13 5.70
C GLY A 56 11.97 9.85 6.18
N LYS A 57 11.60 9.41 7.37
CA LYS A 57 12.03 8.13 7.92
C LYS A 57 10.77 7.35 8.27
N PRO A 58 10.37 6.36 7.47
CA PRO A 58 9.23 5.52 7.83
C PRO A 58 9.42 4.94 9.22
N ALA A 59 8.46 5.20 10.10
CA ALA A 59 8.43 4.59 11.42
C ALA A 59 7.94 3.16 11.30
N ALA A 60 8.68 2.21 11.86
CA ALA A 60 8.33 0.81 11.80
C ALA A 60 8.28 0.17 13.18
N THR A 61 7.42 -0.84 13.33
CA THR A 61 7.27 -1.60 14.58
C THR A 61 7.19 -3.09 14.27
N LEU A 62 8.03 -3.87 14.95
CA LEU A 62 7.86 -5.31 15.06
C LEU A 62 6.79 -5.57 16.12
N VAL A 63 5.68 -6.17 15.71
CA VAL A 63 4.55 -6.52 16.57
C VAL A 63 4.72 -7.97 17.02
N SER A 64 4.90 -8.18 18.32
CA SER A 64 5.19 -9.48 18.90
C SER A 64 4.43 -9.72 20.20
N ALA A 65 4.13 -10.99 20.50
CA ALA A 65 3.54 -11.38 21.79
C ALA A 65 4.44 -11.05 23.01
N LYS A 66 5.74 -10.86 22.78
CA LYS A 66 6.72 -10.49 23.83
C LYS A 66 6.79 -8.98 24.07
N GLY A 67 6.07 -8.20 23.30
CA GLY A 67 6.08 -6.73 23.28
C GLY A 67 6.53 -6.18 21.95
N ASP A 68 6.07 -4.99 21.64
CA ASP A 68 6.39 -4.29 20.40
C ASP A 68 7.77 -3.62 20.49
N THR A 69 8.49 -3.61 19.37
CA THR A 69 9.78 -2.93 19.25
C THR A 69 9.75 -2.01 18.02
N SER A 70 10.07 -0.73 18.21
CA SER A 70 10.03 0.27 17.15
C SER A 70 11.42 0.71 16.71
N ALA A 71 11.55 1.04 15.43
CA ALA A 71 12.76 1.64 14.85
C ALA A 71 12.39 2.46 13.60
N ASP A 72 13.23 3.44 13.30
CA ASP A 72 13.15 4.18 12.03
C ASP A 72 13.81 3.38 10.90
N GLY A 73 13.25 3.49 9.69
CA GLY A 73 13.84 2.93 8.49
C GLY A 73 15.15 3.64 8.12
N LYS A 74 16.20 2.86 7.81
CA LYS A 74 17.47 3.38 7.29
C LYS A 74 17.41 3.44 5.77
N LYS A 75 17.49 4.65 5.21
CA LYS A 75 17.42 4.88 3.77
C LYS A 75 18.53 4.13 3.01
N GLN A 76 18.15 3.51 1.92
CA GLN A 76 18.97 2.83 0.93
C GLN A 76 18.66 3.37 -0.46
N ALA A 77 19.30 2.86 -1.51
CA ALA A 77 19.09 3.31 -2.88
C ALA A 77 17.66 3.09 -3.39
N ASP A 78 16.97 2.04 -2.92
CA ASP A 78 15.67 1.59 -3.43
C ASP A 78 14.64 1.27 -2.32
N GLY A 79 14.83 1.83 -1.13
CA GLY A 79 13.92 1.62 0.00
C GLY A 79 14.50 2.04 1.34
N PHE A 80 13.88 1.54 2.41
CA PHE A 80 14.34 1.79 3.79
C PHE A 80 14.50 0.46 4.52
N ALA A 81 15.74 0.12 4.88
CA ALA A 81 16.04 -1.09 5.64
C ALA A 81 15.55 -0.98 7.08
N LEU A 82 14.94 -2.04 7.57
CA LEU A 82 14.49 -2.20 8.95
C LEU A 82 15.32 -3.26 9.66
N PRO A 83 15.61 -3.08 10.95
CA PRO A 83 16.39 -4.06 11.72
C PRO A 83 15.55 -5.25 12.20
N PHE A 84 14.36 -5.48 11.60
CA PHE A 84 13.40 -6.47 12.05
C PHE A 84 13.35 -7.68 11.12
N LYS A 85 13.24 -8.85 11.73
CA LYS A 85 12.88 -10.12 11.07
C LYS A 85 11.75 -10.76 11.88
N ALA A 86 10.53 -10.69 11.33
CA ALA A 86 9.36 -11.28 11.98
C ALA A 86 9.48 -12.81 12.04
N GLN A 87 9.15 -13.37 13.18
CA GLN A 87 9.02 -14.81 13.40
C GLN A 87 7.56 -15.23 13.20
N LYS A 88 7.30 -16.53 13.16
CA LYS A 88 5.94 -17.07 13.01
C LYS A 88 4.98 -16.44 14.04
N GLY A 89 3.85 -15.91 13.56
CA GLY A 89 2.83 -15.21 14.36
C GLY A 89 3.15 -13.74 14.65
N GLU A 90 4.33 -13.24 14.27
CA GLU A 90 4.68 -11.83 14.37
C GLU A 90 4.37 -11.09 13.06
N SER A 91 4.34 -9.77 13.14
CA SER A 91 4.26 -8.90 11.95
C SER A 91 5.15 -7.68 12.08
N ILE A 92 5.49 -7.09 10.95
CA ILE A 92 6.13 -5.77 10.90
C ILE A 92 5.10 -4.82 10.31
N VAL A 93 4.93 -3.66 10.94
CA VAL A 93 4.16 -2.54 10.40
C VAL A 93 5.08 -1.36 10.16
N ALA A 94 4.79 -0.57 9.13
CA ALA A 94 5.51 0.66 8.81
C ALA A 94 4.55 1.70 8.25
N GLU A 95 4.80 2.99 8.56
CA GLU A 95 4.04 4.11 8.01
C GLU A 95 4.93 5.34 7.84
N ASP A 96 4.57 6.23 6.92
CA ASP A 96 5.20 7.54 6.80
C ASP A 96 4.17 8.67 6.86
N ALA A 97 4.06 9.27 8.03
CA ALA A 97 3.22 10.45 8.26
C ALA A 97 3.84 11.75 7.69
N ARG A 98 5.08 11.71 7.20
CA ARG A 98 5.86 12.90 6.81
C ARG A 98 5.90 13.15 5.30
N TYR A 99 5.24 12.30 4.50
CA TYR A 99 5.16 12.54 3.06
C TYR A 99 4.63 13.97 2.79
N PRO A 100 5.23 14.74 1.87
CA PRO A 100 4.88 16.14 1.65
C PRO A 100 3.41 16.32 1.27
N LEU A 101 2.80 17.42 1.75
CA LEU A 101 1.50 17.84 1.25
C LEU A 101 1.63 18.23 -0.23
N TYR A 102 0.65 17.85 -1.02
CA TYR A 102 0.60 18.21 -2.43
C TYR A 102 -0.77 18.77 -2.79
N SER A 103 -0.82 19.56 -3.84
CA SER A 103 -2.06 20.15 -4.32
C SER A 103 -2.38 19.64 -5.72
N TRP A 104 -3.65 19.43 -5.98
CA TRP A 104 -4.16 19.08 -7.30
C TRP A 104 -5.42 19.87 -7.60
N GLY A 105 -5.80 20.00 -8.89
CA GLY A 105 -6.84 20.90 -9.36
C GLY A 105 -6.29 22.27 -9.72
N GLU A 106 -7.13 23.14 -10.28
CA GLU A 106 -6.75 24.47 -10.77
C GLU A 106 -7.61 25.58 -10.10
N GLY A 107 -6.99 26.73 -9.88
CA GLY A 107 -7.64 27.93 -9.35
C GLY A 107 -8.35 27.68 -8.02
N ASP A 108 -9.60 28.15 -7.90
CA ASP A 108 -10.42 28.03 -6.68
C ASP A 108 -10.86 26.59 -6.36
N LYS A 109 -10.59 25.65 -7.26
CA LYS A 109 -10.87 24.21 -7.06
C LYS A 109 -9.65 23.43 -6.63
N GLN A 110 -8.59 24.10 -6.24
CA GLN A 110 -7.39 23.43 -5.75
C GLN A 110 -7.67 22.73 -4.42
N THR A 111 -7.37 21.42 -4.36
CA THR A 111 -7.47 20.57 -3.17
C THR A 111 -6.09 20.27 -2.64
N ARG A 112 -5.85 20.51 -1.37
CA ARG A 112 -4.58 20.16 -0.72
C ARG A 112 -4.69 18.83 -0.02
N SER A 113 -3.86 17.89 -0.41
CA SER A 113 -3.93 16.51 0.01
C SER A 113 -2.69 16.08 0.79
N TRP A 114 -2.91 15.17 1.73
CA TRP A 114 -1.88 14.49 2.48
C TRP A 114 -1.91 13.00 2.14
N PHE A 115 -0.85 12.51 1.50
CA PHE A 115 -0.64 11.08 1.28
C PHE A 115 -0.10 10.44 2.55
N TYR A 116 -0.78 9.42 3.04
CA TYR A 116 -0.44 8.72 4.27
C TYR A 116 -0.29 7.22 3.99
N PRO A 117 0.89 6.77 3.54
CA PRO A 117 1.13 5.38 3.22
C PRO A 117 1.47 4.56 4.45
N ALA A 118 0.96 3.34 4.49
CA ALA A 118 1.23 2.35 5.52
C ALA A 118 1.39 0.95 4.92
N ALA A 119 2.09 0.07 5.61
CA ALA A 119 2.30 -1.31 5.20
C ALA A 119 2.37 -2.25 6.40
N ARG A 120 1.88 -3.47 6.22
CA ARG A 120 2.02 -4.60 7.14
C ARG A 120 2.66 -5.78 6.41
N GLN A 121 3.58 -6.48 7.06
CA GLN A 121 4.06 -7.79 6.63
C GLN A 121 3.66 -8.82 7.69
N ILE A 122 3.06 -9.91 7.26
CA ILE A 122 2.67 -11.02 8.13
C ILE A 122 3.46 -12.28 7.77
N THR A 123 3.64 -13.15 8.74
CA THR A 123 4.29 -14.47 8.56
C THR A 123 3.29 -15.61 8.44
N ASP A 124 2.08 -15.40 8.94
CA ASP A 124 0.93 -16.30 8.83
C ASP A 124 -0.39 -15.53 9.04
N PHE A 125 -1.51 -16.23 8.98
CA PHE A 125 -2.84 -15.62 9.15
C PHE A 125 -3.33 -15.57 10.62
N SER A 126 -2.47 -15.76 11.61
CA SER A 126 -2.85 -15.59 13.02
C SER A 126 -3.49 -14.23 13.25
N ALA A 127 -4.63 -14.22 13.96
CA ALA A 127 -5.39 -12.99 14.20
C ALA A 127 -4.55 -11.94 14.94
N GLN A 128 -4.60 -10.71 14.49
CA GLN A 128 -3.81 -9.60 15.03
C GLN A 128 -4.70 -8.39 15.37
N LYS A 129 -4.16 -7.51 16.22
CA LYS A 129 -4.81 -6.24 16.56
C LYS A 129 -4.36 -5.12 15.64
N PRO A 130 -5.22 -4.10 15.38
CA PRO A 130 -4.87 -2.91 14.63
C PRO A 130 -3.66 -2.17 15.24
N LYS A 131 -2.76 -1.69 14.38
CA LYS A 131 -1.60 -0.89 14.74
C LYS A 131 -1.46 0.36 13.87
N LEU A 132 -2.08 0.37 12.69
CA LEU A 132 -2.05 1.47 11.72
C LEU A 132 -3.40 2.18 11.69
N THR A 133 -3.42 3.43 11.21
CA THR A 133 -4.67 4.20 11.07
C THR A 133 -5.62 3.54 10.08
N LEU A 134 -5.13 3.17 8.89
CA LEU A 134 -5.79 2.27 7.95
C LEU A 134 -4.98 0.98 7.94
N ASP A 135 -5.58 -0.14 8.31
CA ASP A 135 -4.87 -1.39 8.54
C ASP A 135 -5.59 -2.59 7.92
N LEU A 136 -4.85 -3.43 7.23
CA LEU A 136 -5.28 -4.75 6.77
C LEU A 136 -4.75 -5.80 7.75
N LEU A 137 -5.64 -6.59 8.32
CA LEU A 137 -5.34 -7.53 9.39
C LEU A 137 -5.65 -8.96 8.99
N PRO A 138 -4.81 -9.95 9.34
CA PRO A 138 -5.19 -11.35 9.30
C PRO A 138 -6.21 -11.63 10.42
N THR A 139 -7.20 -12.50 10.16
CA THR A 139 -8.32 -12.76 11.06
C THR A 139 -8.22 -14.08 11.82
N GLY A 140 -7.24 -14.92 11.51
CA GLY A 140 -7.13 -16.30 11.98
C GLY A 140 -7.54 -17.33 10.92
N THR A 141 -8.21 -16.89 9.87
CA THR A 141 -8.62 -17.75 8.75
C THR A 141 -7.68 -17.53 7.55
N PRO A 142 -7.07 -18.59 6.98
CA PRO A 142 -6.19 -18.45 5.83
C PRO A 142 -6.90 -17.73 4.66
N GLY A 143 -6.23 -16.73 4.10
CA GLY A 143 -6.74 -15.91 3.00
C GLY A 143 -7.78 -14.87 3.38
N GLU A 144 -8.29 -14.85 4.63
CA GLU A 144 -9.22 -13.84 5.10
C GLU A 144 -8.48 -12.66 5.75
N LEU A 145 -8.82 -11.46 5.30
CA LEU A 145 -8.30 -10.20 5.81
C LEU A 145 -9.46 -9.33 6.31
N GLN A 146 -9.18 -8.49 7.30
CA GLN A 146 -10.10 -7.46 7.77
C GLN A 146 -9.47 -6.08 7.57
N LEU A 147 -10.17 -5.20 6.86
CA LEU A 147 -9.81 -3.80 6.73
C LEU A 147 -10.46 -3.00 7.85
N VAL A 148 -9.64 -2.20 8.55
CA VAL A 148 -10.12 -1.30 9.61
C VAL A 148 -9.59 0.10 9.38
N TYR A 149 -10.39 1.11 9.71
CA TYR A 149 -10.00 2.50 9.77
C TYR A 149 -10.20 3.03 11.19
N GLN A 150 -9.14 3.56 11.80
CA GLN A 150 -9.12 3.99 13.20
C GLN A 150 -9.67 2.91 14.17
N GLY A 151 -9.28 1.65 13.91
CA GLY A 151 -9.68 0.49 14.71
C GLY A 151 -11.12 0.01 14.51
N LYS A 152 -11.91 0.61 13.60
CA LYS A 152 -13.27 0.19 13.26
C LYS A 152 -13.31 -0.49 11.90
N PRO A 153 -14.10 -1.56 11.74
CA PRO A 153 -14.28 -2.21 10.44
C PRO A 153 -14.68 -1.22 9.35
N LEU A 154 -14.05 -1.31 8.18
CA LEU A 154 -14.35 -0.48 7.01
C LEU A 154 -15.04 -1.31 5.92
N PRO A 155 -16.38 -1.27 5.82
CA PRO A 155 -17.14 -2.05 4.87
C PRO A 155 -17.13 -1.46 3.46
N LYS A 156 -17.55 -2.27 2.47
CA LYS A 156 -17.79 -1.87 1.07
C LYS A 156 -16.60 -1.18 0.41
N THR A 157 -15.41 -1.52 0.89
CA THR A 157 -14.16 -0.96 0.41
C THR A 157 -13.44 -1.97 -0.48
N LYS A 158 -12.94 -1.49 -1.62
CA LYS A 158 -12.18 -2.31 -2.54
C LYS A 158 -10.83 -2.68 -1.95
N VAL A 159 -10.52 -3.97 -1.95
CA VAL A 159 -9.19 -4.52 -1.67
C VAL A 159 -8.69 -5.19 -2.94
N THR A 160 -7.47 -4.90 -3.35
CA THR A 160 -6.80 -5.51 -4.50
C THR A 160 -5.69 -6.41 -4.00
N LEU A 161 -5.73 -7.69 -4.33
CA LEU A 161 -4.64 -8.64 -4.10
C LEU A 161 -3.81 -8.76 -5.37
N THR A 162 -2.50 -8.54 -5.28
CA THR A 162 -1.56 -8.56 -6.41
C THR A 162 -0.43 -9.54 -6.12
N VAL A 163 0.01 -10.29 -7.14
CA VAL A 163 1.21 -11.14 -7.09
C VAL A 163 2.34 -10.53 -7.93
N GLN A 164 3.55 -11.03 -7.78
CA GLN A 164 4.76 -10.51 -8.44
C GLN A 164 4.70 -10.43 -9.98
N SER A 165 3.84 -11.23 -10.62
CA SER A 165 3.65 -11.18 -12.08
C SER A 165 2.73 -10.06 -12.57
N GLY A 166 2.17 -9.26 -11.66
CA GLY A 166 1.17 -8.24 -11.98
C GLY A 166 -0.27 -8.77 -12.06
N TRP A 167 -0.48 -10.10 -11.92
CA TRP A 167 -1.85 -10.61 -11.82
C TRP A 167 -2.51 -10.08 -10.55
N MET A 168 -3.76 -9.63 -10.68
CA MET A 168 -4.51 -9.08 -9.58
C MET A 168 -5.94 -9.60 -9.50
N LYS A 169 -6.47 -9.65 -8.28
CA LYS A 169 -7.88 -9.92 -7.98
C LYS A 169 -8.42 -8.84 -7.08
N GLN A 170 -9.62 -8.35 -7.36
CA GLN A 170 -10.28 -7.33 -6.55
C GLN A 170 -11.52 -7.92 -5.89
N ALA A 171 -11.78 -7.53 -4.66
CA ALA A 171 -13.00 -7.83 -3.95
C ALA A 171 -13.36 -6.66 -3.02
N GLN A 172 -14.61 -6.58 -2.58
CA GLN A 172 -15.07 -5.60 -1.61
C GLN A 172 -15.22 -6.23 -0.23
N THR A 173 -14.91 -5.47 0.79
CA THR A 173 -15.14 -5.88 2.18
C THR A 173 -16.64 -5.97 2.48
N ASP A 174 -17.01 -6.95 3.31
CA ASP A 174 -18.35 -7.10 3.86
C ASP A 174 -18.68 -6.07 4.95
N GLU A 175 -19.84 -6.20 5.60
CA GLU A 175 -20.28 -5.29 6.67
C GLU A 175 -19.36 -5.33 7.92
N GLN A 176 -18.56 -6.37 8.08
CA GLN A 176 -17.54 -6.52 9.12
C GLN A 176 -16.15 -6.10 8.67
N GLY A 177 -16.03 -5.49 7.47
CA GLY A 177 -14.75 -5.10 6.88
C GLY A 177 -13.91 -6.28 6.39
N ARG A 178 -14.47 -7.48 6.23
CA ARG A 178 -13.75 -8.71 5.86
C ARG A 178 -13.77 -8.95 4.36
N VAL A 179 -12.70 -9.54 3.87
CA VAL A 179 -12.54 -9.98 2.49
C VAL A 179 -11.72 -11.25 2.46
N THR A 180 -12.03 -12.18 1.57
CA THR A 180 -11.32 -13.46 1.42
C THR A 180 -10.77 -13.62 0.03
N PHE A 181 -9.52 -14.05 -0.07
CA PHE A 181 -8.84 -14.34 -1.32
C PHE A 181 -8.29 -15.77 -1.31
N GLU A 182 -8.46 -16.45 -2.42
CA GLU A 182 -7.69 -17.66 -2.73
C GLU A 182 -6.29 -17.26 -3.17
N MET A 183 -5.29 -17.96 -2.64
CA MET A 183 -3.88 -17.74 -2.92
C MET A 183 -3.25 -19.04 -3.45
N PRO A 184 -3.45 -19.38 -4.74
CA PRO A 184 -3.05 -20.69 -5.25
C PRO A 184 -1.53 -20.86 -5.41
N TRP A 185 -0.80 -19.77 -5.69
CA TRP A 185 0.64 -19.83 -5.93
C TRP A 185 1.46 -19.73 -4.64
N SER A 186 2.66 -20.27 -4.64
CA SER A 186 3.71 -19.89 -3.70
C SER A 186 4.25 -18.50 -4.07
N GLY A 187 4.96 -17.82 -3.14
CA GLY A 187 5.56 -16.51 -3.39
C GLY A 187 4.82 -15.35 -2.75
N THR A 188 5.14 -14.14 -3.20
CA THR A 188 4.70 -12.91 -2.56
C THR A 188 3.33 -12.46 -3.04
N TYR A 189 2.47 -12.17 -2.08
CA TYR A 189 1.17 -11.53 -2.26
C TYR A 189 1.18 -10.18 -1.55
N VAL A 190 0.67 -9.16 -2.23
CA VAL A 190 0.44 -7.83 -1.66
C VAL A 190 -1.03 -7.48 -1.80
N ALA A 191 -1.74 -7.36 -0.68
CA ALA A 191 -3.08 -6.83 -0.64
C ALA A 191 -3.01 -5.33 -0.39
N GLU A 192 -3.81 -4.53 -1.10
CA GLU A 192 -3.87 -3.07 -1.00
C GLU A 192 -5.30 -2.59 -0.80
N ALA A 193 -5.45 -1.59 0.05
CA ALA A 193 -6.68 -0.82 0.20
C ALA A 193 -6.38 0.66 0.39
N SER A 194 -7.30 1.53 -0.04
CA SER A 194 -7.21 2.97 0.16
C SER A 194 -8.48 3.53 0.77
N HIS A 195 -8.35 4.65 1.47
CA HIS A 195 -9.44 5.39 2.07
C HIS A 195 -9.18 6.89 2.01
N GLU A 196 -10.14 7.66 1.54
CA GLU A 196 -10.11 9.12 1.58
C GLU A 196 -10.86 9.63 2.82
N ASP A 197 -10.14 10.35 3.70
CA ASP A 197 -10.77 11.12 4.76
C ASP A 197 -10.81 12.59 4.33
N ARG A 198 -12.02 13.08 4.09
CA ARG A 198 -12.27 14.46 3.67
C ARG A 198 -12.50 15.42 4.85
N THR A 199 -12.16 15.00 6.06
CA THR A 199 -12.09 15.87 7.22
C THR A 199 -10.79 16.67 7.13
N GLY A 200 -10.89 17.93 6.73
CA GLY A 200 -9.74 18.81 6.65
C GLY A 200 -9.06 19.01 8.01
N GLY A 201 -7.81 19.42 7.98
CA GLY A 201 -7.04 19.62 9.21
C GLY A 201 -5.76 20.43 9.00
N GLU A 202 -4.91 20.42 10.01
CA GLU A 202 -3.60 21.06 9.97
C GLU A 202 -2.53 20.11 10.50
N ARG A 203 -1.49 19.90 9.71
CA ARG A 203 -0.29 19.17 10.09
C ARG A 203 0.75 20.17 10.61
N LYS A 204 1.35 19.86 11.77
CA LYS A 204 2.31 20.75 12.47
C LYS A 204 3.75 20.22 12.46
N ASP A 205 4.01 19.24 11.62
CA ASP A 205 5.32 18.57 11.54
C ASP A 205 6.37 19.45 10.84
N PRO A 206 7.63 19.48 11.30
CA PRO A 206 8.66 20.34 10.74
C PRO A 206 8.91 20.13 9.25
N ASP A 207 8.72 18.89 8.76
CA ASP A 207 9.03 18.51 7.38
C ASP A 207 7.85 18.69 6.41
N GLY A 208 6.71 19.23 6.86
CA GLY A 208 5.54 19.33 5.99
C GLY A 208 4.33 20.00 6.62
N ALA A 209 4.57 21.01 7.47
CA ALA A 209 3.49 21.78 8.13
C ALA A 209 2.53 22.41 7.12
N GLY A 210 1.26 22.45 7.46
CA GLY A 210 0.24 23.18 6.72
C GLY A 210 -1.14 22.54 6.78
N LYS A 211 -2.12 23.31 6.30
CA LYS A 211 -3.50 22.87 6.21
C LYS A 211 -3.66 21.89 5.05
N TYR A 212 -4.55 20.92 5.20
CA TYR A 212 -4.97 19.99 4.16
C TYR A 212 -6.49 19.84 4.17
N ASP A 213 -7.04 19.46 3.03
CA ASP A 213 -8.47 19.25 2.83
C ASP A 213 -8.81 17.75 2.90
N ILE A 214 -7.88 16.91 2.48
CA ILE A 214 -8.07 15.45 2.37
C ILE A 214 -6.82 14.73 2.86
N VAL A 215 -7.02 13.65 3.60
CA VAL A 215 -5.98 12.63 3.83
C VAL A 215 -6.28 11.42 2.94
N TYR A 216 -5.32 11.04 2.13
CA TYR A 216 -5.39 9.85 1.30
C TYR A 216 -4.56 8.74 1.94
N TYR A 217 -5.24 7.88 2.70
CA TYR A 217 -4.64 6.70 3.31
C TYR A 217 -4.51 5.59 2.28
N VAL A 218 -3.32 4.98 2.21
CA VAL A 218 -3.08 3.74 1.46
C VAL A 218 -2.40 2.76 2.39
N THR A 219 -2.93 1.55 2.49
CA THR A 219 -2.31 0.48 3.28
C THR A 219 -2.10 -0.76 2.44
N THR A 220 -1.00 -1.45 2.68
CA THR A 220 -0.74 -2.76 2.11
C THR A 220 -0.55 -3.82 3.18
N LEU A 221 -0.82 -5.08 2.81
CA LEU A 221 -0.43 -6.24 3.60
C LEU A 221 0.35 -7.19 2.69
N THR A 222 1.60 -7.47 3.06
CA THR A 222 2.46 -8.44 2.38
C THR A 222 2.43 -9.78 3.10
N TYR A 223 2.24 -10.86 2.35
CA TYR A 223 2.38 -12.23 2.80
C TYR A 223 3.22 -13.03 1.81
N VAL A 224 4.23 -13.74 2.30
CA VAL A 224 5.01 -14.68 1.49
C VAL A 224 4.52 -16.09 1.77
N LYS A 225 3.79 -16.66 0.81
CA LYS A 225 3.24 -18.01 0.90
C LYS A 225 4.33 -19.02 0.57
N PRO A 226 4.66 -19.96 1.49
CA PRO A 226 5.81 -20.87 1.30
C PRO A 226 5.53 -22.00 0.33
N ASP A 227 4.27 -22.32 0.09
CA ASP A 227 3.82 -23.47 -0.69
C ASP A 227 2.75 -23.10 -1.71
N GLY A 228 2.48 -23.98 -2.68
CA GLY A 228 1.46 -23.80 -3.70
C GLY A 228 1.96 -24.13 -5.09
N ILE A 229 1.21 -23.70 -6.10
CA ILE A 229 1.60 -23.79 -7.50
C ILE A 229 2.80 -22.87 -7.72
N GLU A 230 3.74 -23.26 -8.57
CA GLU A 230 4.86 -22.41 -8.94
C GLU A 230 4.37 -21.03 -9.45
N PRO A 231 4.93 -19.92 -8.92
CA PRO A 231 4.44 -18.60 -9.27
C PRO A 231 4.85 -18.23 -10.71
N VAL A 232 3.98 -17.47 -11.36
CA VAL A 232 4.38 -16.79 -12.60
C VAL A 232 5.46 -15.77 -12.26
N PRO A 233 6.61 -15.76 -12.96
CA PRO A 233 7.69 -14.82 -12.69
C PRO A 233 7.24 -13.36 -12.79
N ALA A 234 7.92 -12.49 -12.04
CA ALA A 234 7.74 -11.04 -12.21
C ALA A 234 8.13 -10.62 -13.64
N GLY A 235 7.43 -9.62 -14.14
CA GLY A 235 7.84 -8.93 -15.36
C GLY A 235 9.21 -8.24 -15.20
N PRO A 236 9.79 -7.70 -16.27
CA PRO A 236 10.99 -6.87 -16.18
C PRO A 236 10.78 -5.74 -15.18
N ALA A 237 11.85 -5.38 -14.45
CA ALA A 237 11.78 -4.24 -13.54
C ALA A 237 11.48 -2.96 -14.32
N ALA A 238 10.45 -2.22 -13.90
CA ALA A 238 10.16 -0.91 -14.45
C ALA A 238 11.19 0.12 -13.95
N SER A 239 11.47 1.14 -14.76
CA SER A 239 12.40 2.20 -14.39
C SER A 239 11.78 3.13 -13.35
N PRO A 240 12.52 3.49 -12.29
CA PRO A 240 12.04 4.47 -11.31
C PRO A 240 11.70 5.82 -11.96
N ASN A 241 10.72 6.50 -11.40
CA ASN A 241 10.39 7.86 -11.81
C ASN A 241 11.47 8.84 -11.30
N LYS A 242 11.75 9.86 -12.11
CA LYS A 242 12.78 10.87 -11.83
C LYS A 242 12.18 12.13 -11.21
#